data_338cc641374b50c3784d3af9915d1567
#
_entry.id   338cc641374b50c3784d3af9915d1567
#
_cell.length_a   1.000
_cell.length_b   1.000
_cell.length_c   1.000
_cell.angle_alpha   90.00
_cell.angle_beta   90.00
_cell.angle_gamma   90.00
#
_symmetry.space_group_name_H-M   'P 1'
#
loop_
_entity.id
_entity.type
_entity.pdbx_description
1 polymer ?
#
loop_
_entity_poly.entity_id
_entity_poly.type
_entity_poly.pdbx_seq_one_letter_code
_entity_poly.pdbx_strand_id
1 'polypeptide(L)'
;MEEPRRSFSDGVYGAELERRIDEAAAVIRDRLGGVPGMASPRVAIVLGSGLGGVVELLDPEPRVVIPYRDIPHIPVASVAGHAGELVAGIASGIPVLLLSGRAHAYEGWSHRQSTILLRACLSLGIGTLVVTNASGGINPAFNPGDVMLIADVVNLSGDNPLAGPNLDRFGPRFFSMTDALDANLRALARTAAERAGVTLQEGVYLMLAGPSYETRAELRMLRTLGADAVGMSTVPEVLVARHQGVRVLGFSLVTNKATPEMEGEVTHEEVLAMGPVGAARLTAVLGQLLPELG
;
A
#
# COMPACT_ATOMS: atom_id res chain seq x y z
N MET A 1 30.57 -10.57 -25.37
CA MET A 1 29.98 -11.30 -24.22
C MET A 1 29.00 -10.32 -23.57
N GLU A 2 27.71 -10.54 -23.82
CA GLU A 2 26.69 -9.78 -23.09
C GLU A 2 26.71 -10.25 -21.63
N GLU A 3 26.86 -9.30 -20.69
CA GLU A 3 26.68 -9.60 -19.27
C GLU A 3 25.28 -10.18 -19.05
N PRO A 4 25.13 -11.23 -18.23
CA PRO A 4 23.81 -11.77 -17.93
C PRO A 4 22.99 -10.68 -17.26
N ARG A 5 21.94 -10.20 -17.91
CA ARG A 5 20.98 -9.27 -17.35
C ARG A 5 20.39 -9.91 -16.09
N ARG A 6 20.77 -9.42 -14.91
CA ARG A 6 20.07 -9.76 -13.68
C ARG A 6 18.62 -9.32 -13.85
N SER A 7 17.69 -10.20 -13.60
CA SER A 7 16.25 -10.07 -13.85
C SER A 7 15.52 -8.90 -13.15
N PHE A 8 16.26 -8.01 -12.48
CA PHE A 8 15.74 -6.87 -11.73
C PHE A 8 16.28 -5.49 -12.20
N SER A 9 17.03 -5.41 -13.30
CA SER A 9 17.48 -4.14 -13.84
C SER A 9 16.52 -3.67 -14.93
N ASP A 10 15.55 -2.86 -14.55
CA ASP A 10 14.64 -2.17 -15.46
C ASP A 10 15.30 -0.95 -16.17
N GLY A 11 16.57 -0.66 -15.87
CA GLY A 11 17.28 0.50 -16.37
C GLY A 11 16.80 1.84 -15.81
N VAL A 12 15.83 1.84 -14.89
CA VAL A 12 15.21 3.06 -14.34
C VAL A 12 15.87 3.41 -13.01
N TYR A 13 16.92 4.22 -13.06
CA TYR A 13 17.70 4.62 -11.88
C TYR A 13 18.04 6.12 -11.90
N GLY A 14 18.42 6.65 -10.74
CA GLY A 14 18.97 7.99 -10.61
C GLY A 14 18.12 9.05 -11.30
N ALA A 15 18.73 9.87 -12.15
CA ALA A 15 18.07 10.97 -12.83
C ALA A 15 16.86 10.53 -13.71
N GLU A 16 16.89 9.33 -14.29
CA GLU A 16 15.77 8.83 -15.09
C GLU A 16 14.55 8.52 -14.20
N LEU A 17 14.76 7.88 -13.05
CA LEU A 17 13.67 7.64 -12.09
C LEU A 17 13.12 8.98 -11.57
N GLU A 18 13.99 9.93 -11.26
CA GLU A 18 13.63 11.26 -10.80
C GLU A 18 12.78 12.00 -11.81
N ARG A 19 13.20 12.02 -13.09
CA ARG A 19 12.44 12.61 -14.18
C ARG A 19 11.05 12.00 -14.32
N ARG A 20 10.93 10.68 -14.25
CA ARG A 20 9.62 9.98 -14.32
C ARG A 20 8.70 10.36 -13.18
N ILE A 21 9.24 10.48 -11.97
CA ILE A 21 8.46 10.92 -10.80
C ILE A 21 7.96 12.35 -11.01
N ASP A 22 8.82 13.26 -11.52
CA ASP A 22 8.46 14.66 -11.74
C ASP A 22 7.41 14.83 -12.83
N GLU A 23 7.53 14.12 -13.93
CA GLU A 23 6.54 14.14 -15.01
C GLU A 23 5.17 13.64 -14.53
N ALA A 24 5.15 12.54 -13.76
CA ALA A 24 3.91 12.04 -13.15
C ALA A 24 3.31 13.04 -12.15
N ALA A 25 4.15 13.62 -11.27
CA ALA A 25 3.71 14.61 -10.28
C ALA A 25 3.17 15.89 -10.93
N ALA A 26 3.75 16.33 -12.05
CA ALA A 26 3.29 17.51 -12.79
C ALA A 26 1.88 17.30 -13.33
N VAL A 27 1.59 16.14 -13.94
CA VAL A 27 0.25 15.81 -14.44
C VAL A 27 -0.77 15.76 -13.30
N ILE A 28 -0.42 15.09 -12.18
CA ILE A 28 -1.32 15.00 -11.03
C ILE A 28 -1.59 16.40 -10.47
N ARG A 29 -0.58 17.23 -10.28
CA ARG A 29 -0.72 18.60 -9.78
C ARG A 29 -1.62 19.45 -10.68
N ASP A 30 -1.45 19.37 -11.99
CA ASP A 30 -2.27 20.10 -12.96
C ASP A 30 -3.76 19.70 -12.84
N ARG A 31 -4.04 18.40 -12.79
CA ARG A 31 -5.41 17.88 -12.64
C ARG A 31 -6.05 18.26 -11.30
N LEU A 32 -5.28 18.37 -10.23
CA LEU A 32 -5.78 18.77 -8.91
C LEU A 32 -5.91 20.28 -8.75
N GLY A 33 -5.10 21.08 -9.46
CA GLY A 33 -5.04 22.54 -9.32
C GLY A 33 -6.34 23.27 -9.63
N GLY A 34 -7.20 22.68 -10.44
CA GLY A 34 -8.55 23.22 -10.75
C GLY A 34 -9.65 22.84 -9.76
N VAL A 35 -9.33 22.05 -8.72
CA VAL A 35 -10.33 21.45 -7.81
C VAL A 35 -10.28 22.15 -6.46
N PRO A 36 -11.38 22.77 -6.01
CA PRO A 36 -11.42 23.44 -4.72
C PRO A 36 -11.00 22.50 -3.56
N GLY A 37 -10.09 22.98 -2.72
CA GLY A 37 -9.60 22.23 -1.55
C GLY A 37 -8.54 21.16 -1.84
N MET A 38 -8.24 20.85 -3.12
CA MET A 38 -7.30 19.78 -3.48
C MET A 38 -5.87 20.23 -3.81
N ALA A 39 -5.59 21.52 -3.71
CA ALA A 39 -4.25 22.06 -4.03
C ALA A 39 -3.12 21.51 -3.13
N SER A 40 -3.45 21.04 -1.93
CA SER A 40 -2.47 20.51 -0.96
C SER A 40 -3.08 19.31 -0.22
N PRO A 41 -3.16 18.14 -0.85
CA PRO A 41 -3.64 16.93 -0.18
C PRO A 41 -2.71 16.57 0.99
N ARG A 42 -3.28 16.11 2.10
CA ARG A 42 -2.55 15.80 3.35
C ARG A 42 -2.33 14.31 3.54
N VAL A 43 -3.26 13.51 3.05
CA VAL A 43 -3.29 12.07 3.27
C VAL A 43 -3.34 11.36 1.92
N ALA A 44 -2.51 10.32 1.76
CA ALA A 44 -2.66 9.36 0.68
C ALA A 44 -3.03 8.00 1.24
N ILE A 45 -3.93 7.29 0.56
CA ILE A 45 -4.35 5.93 0.93
C ILE A 45 -4.16 5.02 -0.27
N VAL A 46 -3.36 3.98 -0.12
CA VAL A 46 -3.18 2.94 -1.15
C VAL A 46 -4.17 1.81 -0.89
N LEU A 47 -5.03 1.54 -1.86
CA LEU A 47 -6.07 0.52 -1.77
C LEU A 47 -5.57 -0.81 -2.34
N GLY A 48 -5.62 -1.85 -1.53
CA GLY A 48 -5.30 -3.22 -1.92
C GLY A 48 -6.42 -3.92 -2.68
N SER A 49 -6.16 -5.16 -3.11
CA SER A 49 -7.11 -6.00 -3.82
C SER A 49 -8.43 -6.15 -3.04
N GLY A 50 -9.55 -5.94 -3.71
CA GLY A 50 -10.88 -6.03 -3.12
C GLY A 50 -11.30 -4.85 -2.25
N LEU A 51 -10.40 -3.90 -1.94
CA LEU A 51 -10.67 -2.78 -1.03
C LEU A 51 -11.10 -1.48 -1.75
N GLY A 52 -11.44 -1.57 -3.04
CA GLY A 52 -11.90 -0.41 -3.83
C GLY A 52 -13.13 0.30 -3.26
N GLY A 53 -13.98 -0.39 -2.48
CA GLY A 53 -15.14 0.21 -1.82
C GLY A 53 -14.79 1.32 -0.81
N VAL A 54 -13.54 1.42 -0.35
CA VAL A 54 -13.07 2.51 0.51
C VAL A 54 -13.21 3.89 -0.17
N VAL A 55 -13.34 3.91 -1.48
CA VAL A 55 -13.60 5.14 -2.26
C VAL A 55 -14.90 5.85 -1.83
N GLU A 56 -15.82 5.15 -1.20
CA GLU A 56 -17.06 5.69 -0.62
C GLU A 56 -16.84 6.62 0.58
N LEU A 57 -15.61 6.65 1.14
CA LEU A 57 -15.22 7.65 2.15
C LEU A 57 -15.24 9.09 1.64
N LEU A 58 -15.01 9.26 0.35
CA LEU A 58 -14.95 10.60 -0.24
C LEU A 58 -16.34 11.19 -0.38
N ASP A 59 -16.45 12.49 -0.04
CA ASP A 59 -17.64 13.27 -0.33
C ASP A 59 -17.97 13.18 -1.83
N PRO A 60 -19.25 13.26 -2.22
CA PRO A 60 -19.63 13.19 -3.63
C PRO A 60 -18.93 14.23 -4.50
N GLU A 61 -18.75 15.44 -3.98
CA GLU A 61 -18.10 16.57 -4.65
C GLU A 61 -17.30 17.43 -3.64
N PRO A 62 -16.14 17.98 -3.99
CA PRO A 62 -15.44 17.81 -5.27
C PRO A 62 -14.73 16.46 -5.35
N ARG A 63 -14.77 15.82 -6.52
CA ARG A 63 -14.08 14.54 -6.78
C ARG A 63 -13.42 14.55 -8.15
N VAL A 64 -12.17 14.09 -8.22
CA VAL A 64 -11.41 13.92 -9.46
C VAL A 64 -10.93 12.50 -9.58
N VAL A 65 -11.16 11.89 -10.74
CA VAL A 65 -10.64 10.57 -11.09
C VAL A 65 -9.63 10.73 -12.22
N ILE A 66 -8.42 10.22 -12.01
CA ILE A 66 -7.34 10.23 -13.01
C ILE A 66 -6.94 8.76 -13.26
N PRO A 67 -7.32 8.18 -14.40
CA PRO A 67 -6.87 6.83 -14.75
C PRO A 67 -5.33 6.75 -14.80
N TYR A 68 -4.74 5.68 -14.29
CA TYR A 68 -3.28 5.53 -14.26
C TYR A 68 -2.65 5.60 -15.66
N ARG A 69 -3.35 5.14 -16.70
CA ARG A 69 -2.91 5.25 -18.09
C ARG A 69 -2.75 6.70 -18.58
N ASP A 70 -3.40 7.66 -17.92
CA ASP A 70 -3.32 9.09 -18.25
C ASP A 70 -2.19 9.81 -17.48
N ILE A 71 -1.52 9.09 -16.58
CA ILE A 71 -0.35 9.58 -15.82
C ILE A 71 0.90 8.90 -16.43
N PRO A 72 1.89 9.65 -16.89
CA PRO A 72 3.06 9.08 -17.54
C PRO A 72 3.84 8.16 -16.61
N HIS A 73 4.43 7.10 -17.16
CA HIS A 73 5.31 6.14 -16.49
C HIS A 73 4.68 5.27 -15.41
N ILE A 74 3.36 5.34 -15.22
CA ILE A 74 2.69 4.53 -14.20
C ILE A 74 2.35 3.15 -14.78
N PRO A 75 2.81 2.06 -14.15
CA PRO A 75 2.42 0.72 -14.52
C PRO A 75 0.90 0.53 -14.36
N VAL A 76 0.28 -0.06 -15.35
CA VAL A 76 -1.13 -0.47 -15.28
C VAL A 76 -1.18 -1.90 -14.76
N ALA A 77 -1.91 -2.10 -13.65
CA ALA A 77 -2.12 -3.43 -13.09
C ALA A 77 -2.92 -4.30 -14.07
N SER A 78 -2.52 -5.55 -14.22
CA SER A 78 -3.20 -6.55 -15.04
C SER A 78 -4.12 -7.47 -14.21
N VAL A 79 -3.99 -7.43 -12.90
CA VAL A 79 -4.72 -8.31 -11.98
C VAL A 79 -6.11 -7.75 -11.68
N ALA A 80 -7.11 -8.62 -11.71
CA ALA A 80 -8.49 -8.27 -11.35
C ALA A 80 -8.59 -7.75 -9.90
N GLY A 81 -9.48 -6.78 -9.68
CA GLY A 81 -9.68 -6.17 -8.35
C GLY A 81 -8.94 -4.84 -8.15
N HIS A 82 -8.22 -4.36 -9.16
CA HIS A 82 -7.58 -3.04 -9.17
C HIS A 82 -8.24 -2.13 -10.21
N ALA A 83 -8.80 -0.98 -9.79
CA ALA A 83 -9.43 -0.04 -10.72
C ALA A 83 -8.41 0.68 -11.61
N GLY A 84 -7.17 0.85 -11.15
CA GLY A 84 -6.13 1.54 -11.89
C GLY A 84 -6.36 3.04 -11.98
N GLU A 85 -6.78 3.65 -10.88
CA GLU A 85 -7.17 5.06 -10.82
C GLU A 85 -6.59 5.76 -9.58
N LEU A 86 -6.18 7.02 -9.76
CA LEU A 86 -5.98 7.96 -8.68
C LEU A 86 -7.27 8.74 -8.48
N VAL A 87 -7.88 8.62 -7.32
CA VAL A 87 -9.09 9.34 -6.96
C VAL A 87 -8.76 10.37 -5.90
N ALA A 88 -9.04 11.64 -6.19
CA ALA A 88 -8.82 12.74 -5.28
C ALA A 88 -10.16 13.33 -4.83
N GLY A 89 -10.30 13.65 -3.55
CA GLY A 89 -11.52 14.22 -3.01
C GLY A 89 -11.36 14.63 -1.54
N ILE A 90 -12.44 15.07 -0.96
CA ILE A 90 -12.52 15.42 0.46
C ILE A 90 -13.17 14.26 1.20
N ALA A 91 -12.61 13.91 2.36
CA ALA A 91 -13.23 12.97 3.30
C ALA A 91 -13.17 13.57 4.71
N SER A 92 -14.31 13.75 5.35
CA SER A 92 -14.39 14.38 6.68
C SER A 92 -13.67 15.74 6.76
N GLY A 93 -13.73 16.54 5.70
CA GLY A 93 -13.05 17.84 5.59
C GLY A 93 -11.56 17.76 5.25
N ILE A 94 -10.98 16.58 5.09
CA ILE A 94 -9.55 16.37 4.80
C ILE A 94 -9.37 16.07 3.30
N PRO A 95 -8.46 16.78 2.58
CA PRO A 95 -8.09 16.44 1.21
C PRO A 95 -7.30 15.12 1.16
N VAL A 96 -7.83 14.12 0.44
CA VAL A 96 -7.29 12.76 0.39
C VAL A 96 -7.01 12.36 -1.07
N LEU A 97 -5.90 11.66 -1.27
CA LEU A 97 -5.61 10.92 -2.51
C LEU A 97 -5.78 9.43 -2.27
N LEU A 98 -6.66 8.78 -3.03
CA LEU A 98 -6.83 7.33 -3.02
C LEU A 98 -6.13 6.73 -4.25
N LEU A 99 -5.11 5.90 -4.03
CA LEU A 99 -4.47 5.13 -5.08
C LEU A 99 -5.24 3.81 -5.20
N SER A 100 -6.22 3.76 -6.12
CA SER A 100 -7.13 2.63 -6.27
C SER A 100 -6.51 1.52 -7.13
N GLY A 101 -5.69 0.70 -6.48
CA GLY A 101 -4.92 -0.37 -7.08
C GLY A 101 -3.43 -0.07 -7.20
N ARG A 102 -2.66 -1.13 -7.45
CA ARG A 102 -1.19 -1.07 -7.61
C ARG A 102 -0.72 -2.16 -8.58
N ALA A 103 0.45 -1.94 -9.18
CA ALA A 103 1.18 -2.96 -9.92
C ALA A 103 2.07 -3.77 -8.96
N HIS A 104 2.28 -5.05 -9.26
CA HIS A 104 3.03 -5.97 -8.42
C HIS A 104 4.28 -6.52 -9.14
N ALA A 105 5.25 -7.00 -8.35
CA ALA A 105 6.47 -7.60 -8.88
C ALA A 105 6.20 -8.85 -9.72
N TYR A 106 5.21 -9.65 -9.35
CA TYR A 106 4.84 -10.85 -10.11
C TYR A 106 4.20 -10.55 -11.48
N GLU A 107 3.83 -9.29 -11.76
CA GLU A 107 3.40 -8.82 -13.08
C GLU A 107 4.59 -8.41 -13.97
N GLY A 108 5.82 -8.53 -13.46
CA GLY A 108 7.06 -8.16 -14.18
C GLY A 108 7.56 -6.75 -13.91
N TRP A 109 6.92 -6.00 -13.01
CA TRP A 109 7.34 -4.65 -12.63
C TRP A 109 8.35 -4.68 -11.49
N SER A 110 9.41 -3.87 -11.60
CA SER A 110 10.30 -3.67 -10.44
C SER A 110 9.61 -2.85 -9.35
N HIS A 111 10.07 -2.99 -8.10
CA HIS A 111 9.56 -2.17 -7.01
C HIS A 111 9.81 -0.66 -7.20
N ARG A 112 10.81 -0.28 -8.02
CA ARG A 112 11.02 1.13 -8.42
C ARG A 112 9.90 1.63 -9.29
N GLN A 113 9.52 0.85 -10.31
CA GLN A 113 8.45 1.20 -11.23
C GLN A 113 7.09 1.22 -10.52
N SER A 114 6.78 0.20 -9.71
CA SER A 114 5.51 0.12 -8.99
C SER A 114 5.30 1.25 -7.98
N THR A 115 6.39 1.89 -7.50
CA THR A 115 6.31 3.01 -6.54
C THR A 115 6.39 4.41 -7.17
N ILE A 116 6.49 4.55 -8.50
CA ILE A 116 6.56 5.89 -9.16
C ILE A 116 5.32 6.71 -8.82
N LEU A 117 4.13 6.16 -8.94
CA LEU A 117 2.88 6.87 -8.63
C LEU A 117 2.87 7.38 -7.18
N LEU A 118 3.20 6.51 -6.23
CA LEU A 118 3.24 6.91 -4.82
C LEU A 118 4.26 8.03 -4.59
N ARG A 119 5.48 7.89 -5.13
CA ARG A 119 6.52 8.95 -5.01
C ARG A 119 6.06 10.28 -5.61
N ALA A 120 5.36 10.25 -6.75
CA ALA A 120 4.77 11.43 -7.37
C ALA A 120 3.71 12.06 -6.45
N CYS A 121 2.82 11.27 -5.86
CA CYS A 121 1.83 11.76 -4.89
C CYS A 121 2.49 12.36 -3.64
N LEU A 122 3.50 11.66 -3.07
CA LEU A 122 4.23 12.15 -1.89
C LEU A 122 4.93 13.49 -2.15
N SER A 123 5.42 13.74 -3.37
CA SER A 123 6.04 15.02 -3.75
C SER A 123 5.04 16.20 -3.77
N LEU A 124 3.74 15.95 -3.65
CA LEU A 124 2.72 17.00 -3.52
C LEU A 124 2.56 17.51 -2.09
N GLY A 125 3.33 16.99 -1.13
CA GLY A 125 3.31 17.43 0.27
C GLY A 125 2.45 16.54 1.19
N ILE A 126 2.19 15.30 0.80
CA ILE A 126 1.54 14.30 1.65
C ILE A 126 2.36 14.10 2.93
N GLY A 127 1.74 14.26 4.08
CA GLY A 127 2.36 14.06 5.40
C GLY A 127 2.06 12.70 6.03
N THR A 128 0.99 12.05 5.59
CA THR A 128 0.57 10.74 6.10
C THR A 128 0.19 9.81 4.96
N LEU A 129 0.76 8.61 4.97
CA LEU A 129 0.41 7.51 4.08
C LEU A 129 -0.34 6.43 4.85
N VAL A 130 -1.49 6.03 4.35
CA VAL A 130 -2.18 4.81 4.79
C VAL A 130 -2.01 3.75 3.70
N VAL A 131 -1.42 2.61 4.04
CA VAL A 131 -1.33 1.48 3.12
C VAL A 131 -2.34 0.41 3.51
N THR A 132 -2.99 -0.18 2.52
CA THR A 132 -3.88 -1.31 2.75
C THR A 132 -3.57 -2.46 1.81
N ASN A 133 -3.82 -3.68 2.24
CA ASN A 133 -3.63 -4.88 1.43
C ASN A 133 -4.60 -6.01 1.83
N ALA A 134 -4.63 -7.04 1.01
CA ALA A 134 -5.17 -8.36 1.33
C ALA A 134 -3.99 -9.29 1.66
N SER A 135 -4.18 -10.21 2.62
CA SER A 135 -3.14 -11.12 3.08
C SER A 135 -3.68 -12.46 3.56
N GLY A 136 -2.82 -13.47 3.56
CA GLY A 136 -3.06 -14.73 4.27
C GLY A 136 -2.67 -14.59 5.75
N GLY A 137 -3.54 -15.03 6.66
CA GLY A 137 -3.30 -15.03 8.10
C GLY A 137 -2.42 -16.21 8.53
N ILE A 138 -1.18 -15.92 8.93
CA ILE A 138 -0.23 -16.91 9.48
C ILE A 138 -0.51 -17.17 10.96
N ASN A 139 -0.91 -16.11 11.68
CA ASN A 139 -1.30 -16.23 13.09
C ASN A 139 -2.58 -17.08 13.19
N PRO A 140 -2.57 -18.22 13.93
CA PRO A 140 -3.72 -19.12 14.01
C PRO A 140 -4.95 -18.47 14.64
N ALA A 141 -4.79 -17.39 15.42
CA ALA A 141 -5.90 -16.66 16.01
C ALA A 141 -6.65 -15.78 14.99
N PHE A 142 -6.04 -15.43 13.86
CA PHE A 142 -6.66 -14.58 12.84
C PHE A 142 -7.65 -15.38 11.98
N ASN A 143 -8.74 -14.76 11.59
CA ASN A 143 -9.78 -15.38 10.77
C ASN A 143 -10.04 -14.56 9.50
N PRO A 144 -10.49 -15.19 8.41
CA PRO A 144 -10.93 -14.46 7.23
C PRO A 144 -11.95 -13.38 7.58
N GLY A 145 -11.73 -12.19 7.05
CA GLY A 145 -12.51 -10.98 7.36
C GLY A 145 -11.92 -10.13 8.49
N ASP A 146 -10.96 -10.62 9.27
CA ASP A 146 -10.28 -9.78 10.26
C ASP A 146 -9.46 -8.69 9.56
N VAL A 147 -9.45 -7.50 10.17
CA VAL A 147 -8.56 -6.40 9.79
C VAL A 147 -7.42 -6.35 10.79
N MET A 148 -6.20 -6.52 10.30
CA MET A 148 -4.98 -6.40 11.10
C MET A 148 -4.40 -4.99 10.95
N LEU A 149 -4.18 -4.29 12.04
CA LEU A 149 -3.32 -3.11 12.13
C LEU A 149 -1.87 -3.59 12.03
N ILE A 150 -1.16 -3.13 11.01
CA ILE A 150 0.22 -3.55 10.79
C ILE A 150 1.11 -2.84 11.83
N ALA A 151 1.72 -3.63 12.70
CA ALA A 151 2.65 -3.12 13.73
C ALA A 151 4.06 -2.95 13.19
N ASP A 152 4.50 -3.86 12.32
CA ASP A 152 5.81 -3.84 11.68
C ASP A 152 5.79 -4.64 10.37
N VAL A 153 6.88 -4.56 9.59
CA VAL A 153 6.99 -5.24 8.30
C VAL A 153 8.30 -6.01 8.16
N VAL A 154 8.24 -7.14 7.44
CA VAL A 154 9.41 -7.90 7.02
C VAL A 154 9.45 -7.97 5.49
N ASN A 155 10.57 -7.58 4.89
CA ASN A 155 10.81 -7.68 3.45
C ASN A 155 11.58 -8.94 3.10
N LEU A 156 10.90 -9.95 2.59
CA LEU A 156 11.50 -11.16 2.00
C LEU A 156 11.25 -11.27 0.47
N SER A 157 10.91 -10.15 -0.18
CA SER A 157 10.69 -10.12 -1.64
C SER A 157 11.96 -10.30 -2.48
N GLY A 158 13.14 -10.17 -1.85
CA GLY A 158 14.42 -10.22 -2.56
C GLY A 158 14.80 -8.92 -3.28
N ASP A 159 13.98 -7.87 -3.21
CA ASP A 159 14.23 -6.57 -3.83
C ASP A 159 13.93 -5.41 -2.87
N ASN A 160 14.44 -4.21 -3.21
CA ASN A 160 14.22 -2.97 -2.48
C ASN A 160 14.14 -1.79 -3.47
N PRO A 161 13.05 -0.99 -3.45
CA PRO A 161 12.87 0.13 -4.38
C PRO A 161 13.94 1.22 -4.24
N LEU A 162 14.74 1.20 -3.18
CA LEU A 162 15.81 2.16 -2.89
C LEU A 162 17.20 1.63 -3.27
N ALA A 163 17.29 0.40 -3.81
CA ALA A 163 18.56 -0.13 -4.29
C ALA A 163 19.04 0.65 -5.53
N GLY A 164 20.36 0.92 -5.61
CA GLY A 164 20.97 1.72 -6.68
C GLY A 164 21.36 3.12 -6.24
N PRO A 165 21.55 4.09 -7.15
CA PRO A 165 21.84 5.48 -6.82
C PRO A 165 20.76 6.11 -5.94
N ASN A 166 21.15 6.81 -4.89
CA ASN A 166 20.21 7.51 -4.02
C ASN A 166 19.60 8.72 -4.75
N LEU A 167 18.35 9.04 -4.45
CA LEU A 167 17.69 10.28 -4.85
C LEU A 167 17.67 11.21 -3.64
N ASP A 168 18.76 11.96 -3.43
CA ASP A 168 19.04 12.73 -2.20
C ASP A 168 17.93 13.72 -1.83
N ARG A 169 17.21 14.25 -2.83
CA ARG A 169 16.06 15.15 -2.58
C ARG A 169 14.88 14.48 -1.87
N PHE A 170 14.79 13.14 -1.92
CA PHE A 170 13.71 12.39 -1.27
C PHE A 170 14.11 11.86 0.11
N GLY A 171 15.41 11.79 0.41
CA GLY A 171 15.90 11.36 1.71
C GLY A 171 17.35 10.87 1.71
N PRO A 172 17.89 10.60 2.90
CA PRO A 172 19.27 10.16 3.05
C PRO A 172 19.46 8.72 2.55
N ARG A 173 20.68 8.38 2.12
CA ARG A 173 21.01 7.02 1.67
C ARG A 173 20.68 5.94 2.69
N PHE A 174 20.88 6.21 3.97
CA PHE A 174 20.59 5.32 5.08
C PHE A 174 19.66 6.00 6.08
N PHE A 175 18.57 5.36 6.43
CA PHE A 175 17.56 5.88 7.34
C PHE A 175 17.03 4.76 8.23
N SER A 176 16.46 5.11 9.38
CA SER A 176 15.91 4.12 10.30
C SER A 176 14.56 3.61 9.84
N MET A 177 14.39 2.30 9.92
CA MET A 177 13.11 1.61 9.78
C MET A 177 12.53 1.14 11.13
N THR A 178 13.19 1.44 12.24
CA THR A 178 12.60 1.33 13.57
C THR A 178 11.36 2.22 13.60
N ASP A 179 10.24 1.74 14.06
CA ASP A 179 8.95 2.44 13.98
C ASP A 179 8.54 2.82 12.53
N ALA A 180 8.75 1.91 11.59
CA ALA A 180 8.35 2.11 10.19
C ALA A 180 6.87 2.43 10.07
N LEU A 181 6.03 1.79 10.86
CA LEU A 181 4.62 2.11 11.08
C LEU A 181 4.53 3.00 12.33
N ASP A 182 4.07 4.23 12.13
CA ASP A 182 4.05 5.28 13.17
C ASP A 182 3.22 4.87 14.39
N ALA A 183 3.85 4.88 15.58
CA ALA A 183 3.21 4.43 16.82
C ALA A 183 2.02 5.30 17.23
N ASN A 184 2.09 6.62 16.97
CA ASN A 184 1.00 7.54 17.31
C ASN A 184 -0.19 7.33 16.35
N LEU A 185 0.07 7.13 15.05
CA LEU A 185 -0.99 6.80 14.09
C LEU A 185 -1.65 5.46 14.42
N ARG A 186 -0.88 4.46 14.87
CA ARG A 186 -1.44 3.18 15.34
C ARG A 186 -2.33 3.37 16.59
N ALA A 187 -1.94 4.22 17.52
CA ALA A 187 -2.76 4.52 18.70
C ALA A 187 -4.08 5.19 18.28
N LEU A 188 -4.04 6.18 17.38
CA LEU A 188 -5.24 6.83 16.83
C LEU A 188 -6.12 5.82 16.10
N ALA A 189 -5.53 4.90 15.32
CA ALA A 189 -6.27 3.87 14.60
C ALA A 189 -7.02 2.90 15.55
N ARG A 190 -6.43 2.51 16.68
CA ARG A 190 -7.12 1.70 17.71
C ARG A 190 -8.33 2.44 18.26
N THR A 191 -8.15 3.72 18.65
CA THR A 191 -9.26 4.55 19.17
C THR A 191 -10.36 4.73 18.09
N ALA A 192 -9.98 4.95 16.84
CA ALA A 192 -10.93 5.07 15.73
C ALA A 192 -11.70 3.77 15.51
N ALA A 193 -11.04 2.62 15.60
CA ALA A 193 -11.67 1.31 15.49
C ALA A 193 -12.67 1.04 16.62
N GLU A 194 -12.32 1.40 17.86
CA GLU A 194 -13.24 1.32 19.01
C GLU A 194 -14.49 2.17 18.77
N ARG A 195 -14.35 3.41 18.30
CA ARG A 195 -15.46 4.31 17.97
C ARG A 195 -16.33 3.75 16.83
N ALA A 196 -15.70 3.07 15.87
CA ALA A 196 -16.38 2.43 14.73
C ALA A 196 -17.03 1.07 15.09
N GLY A 197 -16.80 0.54 16.29
CA GLY A 197 -17.25 -0.82 16.68
C GLY A 197 -16.55 -1.93 15.91
N VAL A 198 -15.32 -1.68 15.39
CA VAL A 198 -14.53 -2.64 14.63
C VAL A 198 -13.39 -3.17 15.50
N THR A 199 -13.32 -4.50 15.66
CA THR A 199 -12.18 -5.14 16.31
C THR A 199 -11.01 -5.23 15.32
N LEU A 200 -9.85 -4.69 15.71
CA LEU A 200 -8.60 -4.86 14.99
C LEU A 200 -7.76 -5.96 15.60
N GLN A 201 -7.20 -6.81 14.78
CA GLN A 201 -6.01 -7.59 15.14
C GLN A 201 -4.79 -6.67 15.06
N GLU A 202 -3.64 -7.10 15.58
CA GLU A 202 -2.38 -6.36 15.41
C GLU A 202 -1.24 -7.37 15.20
N GLY A 203 -0.32 -7.08 14.27
CA GLY A 203 0.75 -8.02 13.97
C GLY A 203 1.73 -7.53 12.91
N VAL A 204 2.67 -8.42 12.59
CA VAL A 204 3.73 -8.21 11.62
C VAL A 204 3.30 -8.71 10.25
N TYR A 205 3.36 -7.82 9.24
CA TYR A 205 3.14 -8.17 7.84
C TYR A 205 4.45 -8.54 7.16
N LEU A 206 4.50 -9.71 6.53
CA LEU A 206 5.67 -10.17 5.78
C LEU A 206 5.36 -10.17 4.28
N MET A 207 6.29 -9.62 3.47
CA MET A 207 6.17 -9.61 2.02
C MET A 207 7.06 -10.66 1.37
N LEU A 208 6.45 -11.47 0.49
CA LEU A 208 7.10 -12.32 -0.51
C LEU A 208 6.92 -11.75 -1.93
N ALA A 209 7.69 -12.26 -2.89
CA ALA A 209 7.58 -11.82 -4.28
C ALA A 209 6.34 -12.39 -5.00
N GLY A 210 5.88 -13.57 -4.65
CA GLY A 210 4.89 -14.32 -5.43
C GLY A 210 5.43 -14.79 -6.78
N PRO A 211 4.58 -15.21 -7.76
CA PRO A 211 3.12 -15.27 -7.70
C PRO A 211 2.54 -16.51 -6.99
N SER A 212 3.38 -17.50 -6.67
CA SER A 212 2.90 -18.71 -5.96
C SER A 212 2.55 -18.40 -4.51
N TYR A 213 1.47 -19.00 -4.03
CA TYR A 213 1.21 -19.08 -2.60
C TYR A 213 2.23 -19.98 -1.92
N GLU A 214 2.32 -19.86 -0.61
CA GLU A 214 3.34 -20.47 0.21
C GLU A 214 3.11 -21.98 0.37
N THR A 215 4.20 -22.75 0.34
CA THR A 215 4.18 -24.14 0.77
C THR A 215 4.01 -24.23 2.30
N ARG A 216 3.57 -25.38 2.79
CA ARG A 216 3.47 -25.64 4.24
C ARG A 216 4.81 -25.47 4.98
N ALA A 217 5.93 -25.73 4.30
CA ALA A 217 7.28 -25.55 4.87
C ALA A 217 7.61 -24.05 4.99
N GLU A 218 7.30 -23.26 3.98
CA GLU A 218 7.44 -21.81 4.01
C GLU A 218 6.54 -21.19 5.09
N LEU A 219 5.29 -21.60 5.23
CA LEU A 219 4.41 -21.11 6.29
C LEU A 219 4.96 -21.38 7.69
N ARG A 220 5.58 -22.55 7.94
CA ARG A 220 6.29 -22.81 9.20
C ARG A 220 7.49 -21.89 9.40
N MET A 221 8.26 -21.64 8.34
CA MET A 221 9.39 -20.72 8.38
C MET A 221 8.93 -19.29 8.69
N LEU A 222 7.92 -18.79 7.97
CA LEU A 222 7.38 -17.44 8.15
C LEU A 222 6.84 -17.22 9.57
N ARG A 223 6.12 -18.20 10.12
CA ARG A 223 5.67 -18.20 11.52
C ARG A 223 6.84 -18.12 12.50
N THR A 224 7.91 -18.89 12.25
CA THR A 224 9.13 -18.87 13.08
C THR A 224 9.84 -17.52 13.02
N LEU A 225 9.78 -16.82 11.88
CA LEU A 225 10.30 -15.46 11.72
C LEU A 225 9.44 -14.38 12.41
N GLY A 226 8.30 -14.76 12.99
CA GLY A 226 7.41 -13.85 13.72
C GLY A 226 6.39 -13.14 12.85
N ALA A 227 6.10 -13.63 11.64
CA ALA A 227 5.05 -13.06 10.80
C ALA A 227 3.66 -13.49 11.28
N ASP A 228 2.72 -12.53 11.30
CA ASP A 228 1.31 -12.75 11.59
C ASP A 228 0.45 -12.82 10.31
N ALA A 229 0.89 -12.13 9.26
CA ALA A 229 0.25 -12.15 7.95
C ALA A 229 1.28 -12.13 6.84
N VAL A 230 0.94 -12.71 5.67
CA VAL A 230 1.79 -12.76 4.48
C VAL A 230 1.06 -12.25 3.25
N GLY A 231 1.78 -11.54 2.39
CA GLY A 231 1.27 -11.10 1.09
C GLY A 231 2.40 -10.71 0.13
N MET A 232 2.03 -10.08 -0.99
CA MET A 232 2.94 -9.85 -2.13
C MET A 232 3.07 -8.36 -2.48
N SER A 233 2.87 -7.44 -1.51
CA SER A 233 2.82 -5.98 -1.75
C SER A 233 3.23 -5.17 -0.52
N THR A 234 2.96 -3.85 -0.55
CA THR A 234 2.93 -2.93 0.62
C THR A 234 4.30 -2.51 1.15
N VAL A 235 5.24 -3.44 1.33
CA VAL A 235 6.56 -3.09 1.88
C VAL A 235 7.32 -2.08 1.01
N PRO A 236 7.29 -2.14 -0.34
CA PRO A 236 7.91 -1.11 -1.18
C PRO A 236 7.35 0.29 -0.94
N GLU A 237 6.03 0.41 -0.73
CA GLU A 237 5.37 1.69 -0.42
C GLU A 237 5.80 2.22 0.96
N VAL A 238 5.88 1.34 1.96
CA VAL A 238 6.39 1.71 3.30
C VAL A 238 7.82 2.22 3.21
N LEU A 239 8.70 1.52 2.48
CA LEU A 239 10.10 1.90 2.30
C LEU A 239 10.25 3.28 1.66
N VAL A 240 9.55 3.57 0.56
CA VAL A 240 9.67 4.86 -0.13
C VAL A 240 9.04 6.00 0.66
N ALA A 241 7.97 5.76 1.40
CA ALA A 241 7.35 6.76 2.26
C ALA A 241 8.26 7.11 3.45
N ARG A 242 8.82 6.11 4.12
CA ARG A 242 9.76 6.31 5.22
C ARG A 242 11.03 7.00 4.79
N HIS A 243 11.56 6.67 3.60
CA HIS A 243 12.71 7.36 3.01
C HIS A 243 12.44 8.87 2.82
N GLN A 244 11.21 9.25 2.49
CA GLN A 244 10.80 10.65 2.32
C GLN A 244 10.33 11.31 3.63
N GLY A 245 10.46 10.64 4.78
CA GLY A 245 10.06 11.18 6.09
C GLY A 245 8.54 11.22 6.33
N VAL A 246 7.75 10.56 5.48
CA VAL A 246 6.30 10.48 5.60
C VAL A 246 5.91 9.49 6.70
N ARG A 247 4.92 9.84 7.53
CA ARG A 247 4.37 8.94 8.53
C ARG A 247 3.52 7.87 7.85
N VAL A 248 3.67 6.62 8.28
CA VAL A 248 2.97 5.49 7.66
C VAL A 248 2.09 4.77 8.67
N LEU A 249 0.87 4.47 8.25
CA LEU A 249 -0.07 3.58 8.92
C LEU A 249 -0.44 2.44 7.96
N GLY A 250 -0.63 1.23 8.47
CA GLY A 250 -0.95 0.09 7.61
C GLY A 250 -2.08 -0.76 8.16
N PHE A 251 -2.96 -1.21 7.26
CA PHE A 251 -4.00 -2.20 7.54
C PHE A 251 -3.90 -3.37 6.56
N SER A 252 -4.11 -4.57 7.06
CA SER A 252 -4.12 -5.79 6.26
C SER A 252 -5.44 -6.53 6.46
N LEU A 253 -6.18 -6.76 5.38
CA LEU A 253 -7.35 -7.62 5.41
C LEU A 253 -6.90 -9.08 5.34
N VAL A 254 -7.20 -9.86 6.36
CA VAL A 254 -7.00 -11.30 6.34
C VAL A 254 -8.09 -11.93 5.46
N THR A 255 -7.70 -12.49 4.32
CA THR A 255 -8.66 -13.05 3.36
C THR A 255 -8.83 -14.55 3.48
N ASN A 256 -7.81 -15.23 3.95
CA ASN A 256 -7.76 -16.68 4.12
C ASN A 256 -6.80 -17.06 5.25
N LYS A 257 -6.93 -18.28 5.74
CA LYS A 257 -5.90 -18.88 6.62
C LYS A 257 -4.66 -19.20 5.76
N ALA A 258 -3.49 -18.81 6.22
CA ALA A 258 -2.19 -19.21 5.66
C ALA A 258 -1.38 -19.92 6.74
N THR A 259 -1.90 -21.03 7.24
CA THR A 259 -1.28 -21.82 8.31
C THR A 259 -0.84 -23.17 7.76
N PRO A 260 0.28 -23.77 8.29
CA PRO A 260 0.73 -25.07 7.82
C PRO A 260 -0.31 -26.20 7.99
N GLU A 261 -1.25 -26.01 8.90
CA GLU A 261 -2.32 -26.94 9.25
C GLU A 261 -3.58 -26.80 8.37
N MET A 262 -3.64 -25.75 7.52
CA MET A 262 -4.82 -25.50 6.69
C MET A 262 -5.12 -26.68 5.75
N GLU A 263 -6.40 -26.92 5.55
CA GLU A 263 -6.92 -27.86 4.55
C GLU A 263 -7.38 -27.09 3.30
N GLY A 264 -7.28 -27.75 2.14
CA GLY A 264 -7.66 -27.14 0.85
C GLY A 264 -6.56 -26.27 0.23
N GLU A 265 -6.94 -25.57 -0.83
CA GLU A 265 -6.08 -24.68 -1.61
C GLU A 265 -6.58 -23.24 -1.48
N VAL A 266 -5.66 -22.28 -1.49
CA VAL A 266 -6.02 -20.86 -1.51
C VAL A 266 -6.24 -20.43 -2.96
N THR A 267 -7.35 -19.74 -3.23
CA THR A 267 -7.68 -19.21 -4.55
C THR A 267 -7.76 -17.68 -4.54
N HIS A 268 -7.55 -17.08 -5.70
CA HIS A 268 -7.70 -15.62 -5.85
C HIS A 268 -9.17 -15.17 -5.70
N GLU A 269 -10.11 -16.03 -6.05
CA GLU A 269 -11.56 -15.79 -5.88
C GLU A 269 -11.93 -15.65 -4.40
N GLU A 270 -11.36 -16.46 -3.52
CA GLU A 270 -11.58 -16.34 -2.06
C GLU A 270 -11.05 -15.00 -1.53
N VAL A 271 -9.89 -14.56 -2.03
CA VAL A 271 -9.31 -13.25 -1.69
C VAL A 271 -10.27 -12.12 -2.08
N LEU A 272 -10.81 -12.16 -3.29
CA LEU A 272 -11.76 -11.14 -3.78
C LEU A 272 -13.10 -11.18 -3.04
N ALA A 273 -13.59 -12.36 -2.67
CA ALA A 273 -14.85 -12.52 -1.96
C ALA A 273 -14.87 -11.84 -0.58
N MET A 274 -13.71 -11.76 0.09
CA MET A 274 -13.57 -11.06 1.38
C MET A 274 -13.46 -9.54 1.25
N GLY A 275 -13.18 -9.03 0.05
CA GLY A 275 -12.97 -7.61 -0.21
C GLY A 275 -14.08 -6.69 0.32
N PRO A 276 -15.36 -6.93 0.00
CA PRO A 276 -16.47 -6.08 0.47
C PRO A 276 -16.56 -6.00 2.00
N VAL A 277 -16.29 -7.10 2.71
CA VAL A 277 -16.29 -7.13 4.18
C VAL A 277 -15.16 -6.27 4.73
N GLY A 278 -13.96 -6.42 4.18
CA GLY A 278 -12.79 -5.63 4.56
C GLY A 278 -12.97 -4.15 4.23
N ALA A 279 -13.49 -3.83 3.05
CA ALA A 279 -13.74 -2.46 2.63
C ALA A 279 -14.73 -1.76 3.59
N ALA A 280 -15.83 -2.41 3.95
CA ALA A 280 -16.81 -1.84 4.89
C ALA A 280 -16.18 -1.56 6.27
N ARG A 281 -15.41 -2.50 6.83
CA ARG A 281 -14.71 -2.32 8.11
C ARG A 281 -13.69 -1.21 8.05
N LEU A 282 -12.86 -1.18 7.01
CA LEU A 282 -11.84 -0.13 6.81
C LEU A 282 -12.48 1.24 6.59
N THR A 283 -13.55 1.34 5.82
CA THR A 283 -14.30 2.59 5.63
C THR A 283 -14.80 3.13 6.96
N ALA A 284 -15.36 2.27 7.82
CA ALA A 284 -15.82 2.69 9.15
C ALA A 284 -14.67 3.20 10.04
N VAL A 285 -13.54 2.49 10.07
CA VAL A 285 -12.36 2.90 10.85
C VAL A 285 -11.75 4.20 10.31
N LEU A 286 -11.54 4.28 9.00
CA LEU A 286 -10.93 5.45 8.35
C LEU A 286 -11.83 6.69 8.47
N GLY A 287 -13.15 6.53 8.43
CA GLY A 287 -14.10 7.63 8.66
C GLY A 287 -13.96 8.27 10.04
N GLN A 288 -13.64 7.46 11.07
CA GLN A 288 -13.36 7.95 12.43
C GLN A 288 -11.91 8.48 12.58
N LEU A 289 -10.99 7.99 11.76
CA LEU A 289 -9.56 8.30 11.86
C LEU A 289 -9.18 9.58 11.12
N LEU A 290 -9.72 9.79 9.91
CA LEU A 290 -9.30 10.89 9.02
C LEU A 290 -9.35 12.28 9.67
N PRO A 291 -10.35 12.64 10.49
CA PRO A 291 -10.35 13.94 11.18
C PRO A 291 -9.12 14.20 12.07
N GLU A 292 -8.48 13.13 12.55
CA GLU A 292 -7.30 13.21 13.43
C GLU A 292 -5.97 13.30 12.63
N LEU A 293 -6.02 13.17 11.29
CA LEU A 293 -4.85 13.16 10.40
C LEU A 293 -4.60 14.49 9.69
N GLY A 294 -5.50 15.43 9.79
CA GLY A 294 -5.49 16.73 9.13
C GLY A 294 -4.53 17.78 9.69
#